data_e97bd7bd08333a0dfc8bde7a7593fbb8
#
_entry.id   e97bd7bd08333a0dfc8bde7a7593fbb8
#
_cell.length_a   1.000
_cell.length_b   1.000
_cell.length_c   1.000
_cell.angle_alpha   90.00
_cell.angle_beta   90.00
_cell.angle_gamma   90.00
#
_symmetry.space_group_name_H-M   'P 1'
#
loop_
_entity.id
_entity.type
_entity.pdbx_description
1 polymer ?
#
loop_
_entity_poly.entity_id
_entity_poly.type
_entity_poly.pdbx_seq_one_letter_code
_entity_poly.pdbx_strand_id
1 'polypeptide(L)'
;MIWSSTKQKAPTCTEIGWDAYDTCSRCDYTTYVELPALNHDYQAVTVDPTCEADGYTVFTCSRCKDSYTANPTDKLGHQFGAWSPNGTGSQSAGCLRQGCAHIGITDCRKLTFRTAEGETLTFCPVCGQAENAAQLEKIEAATAWANSGSLSAEDVTARTNGEYLSVAFETAGSLTQPTGRVRLALPAGLLEGKKLVRIAPDGTQTELPFEAKNGRLIFTLDFANSELPVMLFRLVPQTTVL
;
A
#
# COMPACT_ATOMS: atom_id res chain seq x y z
N MET A 1 -15.86 -73.36 31.95
CA MET A 1 -15.34 -72.37 31.00
C MET A 1 -14.69 -71.30 31.82
N ILE A 2 -13.46 -70.87 31.48
CA ILE A 2 -12.80 -69.75 32.13
C ILE A 2 -12.86 -68.57 31.19
N TRP A 3 -13.48 -67.50 31.64
CA TRP A 3 -13.61 -66.25 30.89
C TRP A 3 -12.65 -65.19 31.43
N SER A 4 -12.02 -64.44 30.55
CA SER A 4 -11.24 -63.26 30.89
C SER A 4 -12.02 -62.03 30.41
N SER A 5 -12.40 -61.13 31.32
CA SER A 5 -13.16 -59.93 31.02
C SER A 5 -12.22 -58.74 30.89
N THR A 6 -12.34 -58.00 29.76
CA THR A 6 -11.65 -56.75 29.53
C THR A 6 -12.62 -55.57 29.66
N LYS A 7 -12.22 -54.55 30.40
CA LYS A 7 -13.03 -53.35 30.57
C LYS A 7 -13.10 -52.55 29.28
N GLN A 8 -14.20 -51.84 29.12
CA GLN A 8 -14.37 -50.90 28.03
C GLN A 8 -13.25 -49.84 27.97
N LYS A 9 -12.90 -49.43 26.75
CA LYS A 9 -12.06 -48.29 26.46
C LYS A 9 -12.81 -47.37 25.51
N ALA A 10 -13.06 -46.13 25.94
CA ALA A 10 -13.67 -45.14 25.05
C ALA A 10 -12.69 -44.80 23.92
N PRO A 11 -13.16 -44.63 22.65
CA PRO A 11 -12.32 -44.14 21.56
C PRO A 11 -11.90 -42.70 21.79
N THR A 12 -10.71 -42.38 21.34
CA THR A 12 -10.22 -40.98 21.28
C THR A 12 -10.28 -40.46 19.83
N CYS A 13 -9.81 -39.25 19.61
CA CYS A 13 -9.75 -38.72 18.22
C CYS A 13 -8.90 -39.58 17.30
N THR A 14 -7.87 -40.21 17.82
CA THR A 14 -6.84 -40.92 17.04
C THR A 14 -6.77 -42.42 17.32
N GLU A 15 -7.30 -42.87 18.43
CA GLU A 15 -7.27 -44.27 18.84
C GLU A 15 -8.67 -44.90 18.85
N ILE A 16 -8.72 -46.16 18.44
CA ILE A 16 -9.88 -46.98 18.56
C ILE A 16 -10.20 -47.26 20.04
N GLY A 17 -11.46 -47.46 20.32
CA GLY A 17 -11.99 -47.96 21.60
C GLY A 17 -12.60 -49.35 21.42
N TRP A 18 -13.19 -49.85 22.48
CA TRP A 18 -13.97 -51.09 22.49
C TRP A 18 -14.93 -51.12 23.68
N ASP A 19 -16.05 -51.79 23.50
CA ASP A 19 -16.92 -52.12 24.60
C ASP A 19 -16.30 -53.17 25.53
N ALA A 20 -16.80 -53.29 26.77
CA ALA A 20 -16.36 -54.35 27.67
C ALA A 20 -16.63 -55.71 27.02
N TYR A 21 -15.64 -56.55 26.94
CA TYR A 21 -15.74 -57.85 26.27
C TYR A 21 -15.13 -58.98 27.07
N ASP A 22 -15.61 -60.17 26.78
CA ASP A 22 -15.10 -61.43 27.34
C ASP A 22 -14.41 -62.26 26.26
N THR A 23 -13.33 -62.91 26.66
CA THR A 23 -12.58 -63.83 25.80
C THR A 23 -12.53 -65.22 26.46
N CYS A 24 -12.79 -66.26 25.67
CA CYS A 24 -12.69 -67.62 26.11
C CYS A 24 -11.22 -68.03 26.20
N SER A 25 -10.78 -68.60 27.35
CA SER A 25 -9.38 -69.04 27.54
C SER A 25 -9.05 -70.39 26.84
N ARG A 26 -10.04 -71.07 26.23
CA ARG A 26 -9.88 -72.38 25.60
C ARG A 26 -10.35 -72.46 24.15
N CYS A 27 -10.87 -71.31 23.59
CA CYS A 27 -11.31 -71.26 22.20
C CYS A 27 -11.19 -69.82 21.70
N ASP A 28 -11.34 -69.58 20.38
CA ASP A 28 -11.19 -68.27 19.75
C ASP A 28 -12.45 -67.36 19.89
N TYR A 29 -13.36 -67.76 20.76
CA TYR A 29 -14.57 -66.94 20.93
C TYR A 29 -14.31 -65.70 21.76
N THR A 30 -14.76 -64.57 21.26
CA THR A 30 -14.72 -63.25 21.91
C THR A 30 -15.98 -62.45 21.60
N THR A 31 -16.39 -61.64 22.59
CA THR A 31 -17.46 -60.64 22.39
C THR A 31 -16.91 -59.26 22.03
N TYR A 32 -15.66 -59.20 21.61
CA TYR A 32 -14.99 -57.93 21.23
C TYR A 32 -15.78 -57.18 20.15
N VAL A 33 -16.08 -55.91 20.43
CA VAL A 33 -16.63 -54.96 19.48
C VAL A 33 -15.74 -53.72 19.43
N GLU A 34 -15.16 -53.48 18.28
CA GLU A 34 -14.37 -52.30 18.06
C GLU A 34 -15.22 -51.05 17.94
N LEU A 35 -14.79 -49.98 18.58
CA LEU A 35 -15.32 -48.63 18.40
C LEU A 35 -14.30 -47.83 17.63
N PRO A 36 -14.64 -47.34 16.43
CA PRO A 36 -13.71 -46.61 15.60
C PRO A 36 -13.25 -45.31 16.27
N ALA A 37 -12.05 -44.84 15.94
CA ALA A 37 -11.54 -43.55 16.34
C ALA A 37 -12.51 -42.43 15.92
N LEU A 38 -12.71 -41.46 16.80
CA LEU A 38 -13.68 -40.37 16.59
C LEU A 38 -13.25 -39.38 15.50
N ASN A 39 -12.00 -39.41 15.09
CA ASN A 39 -11.37 -38.39 14.28
C ASN A 39 -11.39 -37.02 14.95
N HIS A 40 -10.67 -36.06 14.39
CA HIS A 40 -10.70 -34.69 14.90
C HIS A 40 -11.93 -33.93 14.37
N ASP A 41 -12.47 -33.08 15.22
CA ASP A 41 -13.54 -32.14 14.90
C ASP A 41 -12.99 -30.72 15.05
N TYR A 42 -12.35 -30.23 14.00
CA TYR A 42 -11.65 -28.95 14.01
C TYR A 42 -12.61 -27.77 13.84
N GLN A 43 -12.50 -26.82 14.75
CA GLN A 43 -13.12 -25.51 14.65
C GLN A 43 -12.08 -24.52 14.16
N ALA A 44 -12.43 -23.73 13.16
CA ALA A 44 -11.53 -22.76 12.52
C ALA A 44 -11.74 -21.37 13.12
N VAL A 45 -10.64 -20.69 13.45
CA VAL A 45 -10.62 -19.28 13.84
C VAL A 45 -9.60 -18.57 12.97
N THR A 46 -10.05 -17.57 12.20
CA THR A 46 -9.16 -16.76 11.35
C THR A 46 -8.56 -15.62 12.15
N VAL A 47 -7.26 -15.45 12.01
CA VAL A 47 -6.50 -14.29 12.48
C VAL A 47 -6.17 -13.45 11.25
N ASP A 48 -6.76 -12.26 11.16
CA ASP A 48 -6.54 -11.36 10.04
C ASP A 48 -5.11 -10.80 10.02
N PRO A 49 -4.52 -10.57 8.83
CA PRO A 49 -3.20 -9.96 8.72
C PRO A 49 -3.23 -8.51 9.21
N THR A 50 -2.11 -8.08 9.79
CA THR A 50 -1.85 -6.69 10.16
C THR A 50 -0.87 -6.04 9.17
N CYS A 51 -0.49 -4.78 9.43
CA CYS A 51 0.55 -4.14 8.61
C CYS A 51 1.90 -4.88 8.69
N GLU A 52 2.19 -5.55 9.80
CA GLU A 52 3.51 -6.11 10.10
C GLU A 52 3.51 -7.63 10.24
N ALA A 53 2.34 -8.24 10.51
CA ALA A 53 2.20 -9.67 10.72
C ALA A 53 1.26 -10.30 9.71
N ASP A 54 1.65 -11.50 9.26
CA ASP A 54 0.81 -12.33 8.40
C ASP A 54 -0.44 -12.81 9.14
N GLY A 55 -1.52 -12.99 8.40
CA GLY A 55 -2.72 -13.66 8.87
C GLY A 55 -2.64 -15.17 8.69
N TYR A 56 -3.49 -15.90 9.40
CA TYR A 56 -3.57 -17.36 9.32
C TYR A 56 -4.88 -17.85 9.92
N THR A 57 -5.19 -19.13 9.71
CA THR A 57 -6.32 -19.79 10.34
C THR A 57 -5.81 -20.81 11.35
N VAL A 58 -6.30 -20.74 12.58
CA VAL A 58 -6.06 -21.72 13.62
C VAL A 58 -7.20 -22.73 13.60
N PHE A 59 -6.88 -24.00 13.48
CA PHE A 59 -7.82 -25.12 13.59
C PHE A 59 -7.60 -25.81 14.93
N THR A 60 -8.61 -25.82 15.78
CA THR A 60 -8.55 -26.45 17.11
C THR A 60 -9.62 -27.53 17.24
N CYS A 61 -9.23 -28.75 17.56
CA CYS A 61 -10.18 -29.85 17.79
C CYS A 61 -11.03 -29.58 19.02
N SER A 62 -12.35 -29.63 18.87
CA SER A 62 -13.31 -29.42 19.97
C SER A 62 -13.17 -30.45 21.06
N ARG A 63 -12.74 -31.69 20.72
CA ARG A 63 -12.64 -32.86 21.62
C ARG A 63 -11.32 -32.93 22.38
N CYS A 64 -10.18 -32.94 21.65
CA CYS A 64 -8.88 -33.23 22.27
C CYS A 64 -7.97 -31.99 22.39
N LYS A 65 -8.41 -30.84 21.84
CA LYS A 65 -7.64 -29.58 21.85
C LYS A 65 -6.37 -29.60 21.01
N ASP A 66 -6.17 -30.67 20.22
CA ASP A 66 -5.12 -30.66 19.19
C ASP A 66 -5.34 -29.46 18.25
N SER A 67 -4.26 -28.80 17.84
CA SER A 67 -4.37 -27.60 16.99
C SER A 67 -3.23 -27.49 16.00
N TYR A 68 -3.56 -26.90 14.86
CA TYR A 68 -2.56 -26.53 13.83
C TYR A 68 -2.97 -25.24 13.15
N THR A 69 -2.05 -24.61 12.46
CA THR A 69 -2.26 -23.40 11.66
C THR A 69 -2.17 -23.71 10.17
N ALA A 70 -3.03 -23.07 9.39
CA ALA A 70 -3.02 -23.17 7.93
C ALA A 70 -3.54 -21.87 7.29
N ASN A 71 -3.61 -21.84 5.96
CA ASN A 71 -4.12 -20.71 5.18
C ASN A 71 -3.41 -19.40 5.50
N PRO A 72 -2.07 -19.32 5.35
CA PRO A 72 -1.36 -18.07 5.57
C PRO A 72 -1.84 -17.00 4.59
N THR A 73 -1.93 -15.77 5.06
CA THR A 73 -2.22 -14.57 4.25
C THR A 73 -1.11 -13.58 4.50
N ASP A 74 -0.57 -12.98 3.46
CA ASP A 74 0.52 -12.02 3.59
C ASP A 74 0.11 -10.80 4.40
N LYS A 75 1.07 -10.24 5.15
CA LYS A 75 0.90 -8.97 5.86
C LYS A 75 0.51 -7.85 4.91
N LEU A 76 -0.29 -6.92 5.39
CA LEU A 76 -0.85 -5.83 4.59
C LEU A 76 0.18 -4.77 4.19
N GLY A 77 1.32 -4.69 4.89
CA GLY A 77 2.25 -3.57 4.78
C GLY A 77 1.65 -2.27 5.28
N HIS A 78 2.41 -1.17 5.20
CA HIS A 78 1.93 0.16 5.56
C HIS A 78 1.42 0.91 4.33
N GLN A 79 0.32 1.64 4.51
CA GLN A 79 -0.21 2.58 3.54
C GLN A 79 -0.02 3.99 4.13
N PHE A 80 0.98 4.71 3.65
CA PHE A 80 1.30 6.03 4.17
C PHE A 80 0.38 7.11 3.61
N GLY A 81 0.04 8.09 4.46
CA GLY A 81 -0.63 9.32 4.07
C GLY A 81 0.32 10.31 3.39
N ALA A 82 -0.07 11.59 3.39
CA ALA A 82 0.79 12.64 2.85
C ALA A 82 2.06 12.79 3.69
N TRP A 83 3.21 12.83 3.01
CA TRP A 83 4.50 13.09 3.62
C TRP A 83 4.64 14.57 3.98
N SER A 84 5.12 14.84 5.18
CA SER A 84 5.35 16.18 5.70
C SER A 84 6.78 16.34 6.17
N PRO A 85 7.36 17.55 6.10
CA PRO A 85 8.69 17.81 6.64
C PRO A 85 8.77 17.41 8.11
N ASN A 86 9.86 16.77 8.50
CA ASN A 86 10.12 16.32 9.87
C ASN A 86 11.39 17.00 10.47
N GLY A 87 11.60 18.27 10.15
CA GLY A 87 12.78 19.02 10.61
C GLY A 87 14.00 18.90 9.70
N THR A 88 15.15 18.46 10.21
CA THR A 88 16.45 18.55 9.56
C THR A 88 16.65 17.56 8.40
N GLY A 89 15.99 17.81 7.25
CA GLY A 89 16.27 17.06 6.02
C GLY A 89 15.54 15.72 5.90
N SER A 90 14.60 15.41 6.82
CA SER A 90 13.74 14.23 6.75
C SER A 90 12.27 14.58 6.59
N GLN A 91 11.48 13.60 6.22
CA GLN A 91 10.03 13.67 6.07
C GLN A 91 9.37 12.47 6.73
N SER A 92 8.13 12.62 7.18
CA SER A 92 7.38 11.56 7.84
C SER A 92 5.94 11.51 7.36
N ALA A 93 5.35 10.31 7.44
CA ALA A 93 3.94 10.08 7.16
C ALA A 93 3.39 9.00 8.09
N GLY A 94 2.18 9.17 8.57
CA GLY A 94 1.46 8.15 9.35
C GLY A 94 0.84 7.08 8.44
N CYS A 95 0.73 5.86 8.94
CA CYS A 95 -0.03 4.81 8.28
C CYS A 95 -1.54 5.12 8.35
N LEU A 96 -2.22 5.01 7.21
CA LEU A 96 -3.66 5.26 7.09
C LEU A 96 -4.53 4.05 7.45
N ARG A 97 -3.93 2.87 7.63
CA ARG A 97 -4.69 1.66 7.98
C ARG A 97 -5.19 1.73 9.42
N GLN A 98 -6.45 1.38 9.60
CA GLN A 98 -7.10 1.38 10.92
C GLN A 98 -6.32 0.53 11.92
N GLY A 99 -6.09 1.07 13.11
CA GLY A 99 -5.36 0.38 14.18
C GLY A 99 -3.84 0.35 14.04
N CYS A 100 -3.27 0.94 12.99
CA CYS A 100 -1.83 1.04 12.80
C CYS A 100 -1.34 2.45 13.21
N ALA A 101 -0.49 2.52 14.22
CA ALA A 101 0.12 3.78 14.68
C ALA A 101 1.53 4.02 14.11
N HIS A 102 1.94 3.23 13.13
CA HIS A 102 3.29 3.33 12.56
C HIS A 102 3.49 4.65 11.81
N ILE A 103 4.63 5.29 12.04
CA ILE A 103 5.08 6.50 11.35
C ILE A 103 6.31 6.13 10.53
N GLY A 104 6.18 6.21 9.20
CA GLY A 104 7.32 6.10 8.29
C GLY A 104 8.16 7.37 8.33
N ILE A 105 9.48 7.21 8.33
CA ILE A 105 10.44 8.32 8.26
C ILE A 105 11.44 8.00 7.16
N THR A 106 11.72 8.98 6.31
CA THR A 106 12.72 8.86 5.23
C THR A 106 13.40 10.21 5.00
N ASP A 107 14.57 10.19 4.38
CA ASP A 107 15.29 11.40 4.03
C ASP A 107 14.61 12.16 2.90
N CYS A 108 14.61 13.49 2.97
CA CYS A 108 14.16 14.35 1.89
C CYS A 108 15.16 14.34 0.74
N ARG A 109 14.72 13.89 -0.45
CA ARG A 109 15.48 14.07 -1.67
C ARG A 109 15.15 15.43 -2.28
N LYS A 110 15.97 16.44 -2.01
CA LYS A 110 15.82 17.77 -2.59
C LYS A 110 16.33 17.79 -4.03
N LEU A 111 15.60 18.48 -4.88
CA LEU A 111 15.96 18.72 -6.28
C LEU A 111 16.10 20.22 -6.51
N THR A 112 17.04 20.60 -7.38
CA THR A 112 17.32 22.00 -7.73
C THR A 112 17.01 22.23 -9.20
N PHE A 113 16.24 23.27 -9.47
CA PHE A 113 15.90 23.75 -10.80
C PHE A 113 16.38 25.19 -10.94
N ARG A 114 16.81 25.57 -12.14
CA ARG A 114 17.15 26.94 -12.47
C ARG A 114 15.88 27.68 -12.94
N THR A 115 15.61 28.85 -12.39
CA THR A 115 14.49 29.70 -12.85
C THR A 115 14.86 30.49 -14.09
N ALA A 116 13.88 31.13 -14.74
CA ALA A 116 14.12 31.99 -15.91
C ALA A 116 14.98 33.20 -15.57
N GLU A 117 14.88 33.68 -14.36
CA GLU A 117 15.62 34.83 -13.83
C GLU A 117 17.07 34.47 -13.45
N GLY A 118 17.44 33.19 -13.60
CA GLY A 118 18.77 32.66 -13.28
C GLY A 118 18.98 32.28 -11.82
N GLU A 119 17.94 32.40 -10.99
CA GLU A 119 17.94 31.92 -9.61
C GLU A 119 17.76 30.39 -9.57
N THR A 120 17.91 29.81 -8.39
CA THR A 120 17.67 28.38 -8.19
C THR A 120 16.50 28.16 -7.26
N LEU A 121 15.63 27.21 -7.60
CA LEU A 121 14.57 26.71 -6.72
C LEU A 121 14.94 25.30 -6.25
N THR A 122 15.20 25.15 -4.96
CA THR A 122 15.52 23.85 -4.34
C THR A 122 14.37 23.41 -3.43
N PHE A 123 13.82 22.23 -3.70
CA PHE A 123 12.68 21.70 -2.95
C PHE A 123 12.65 20.16 -2.93
N CYS A 124 11.93 19.61 -1.95
CA CYS A 124 11.59 18.19 -1.92
C CYS A 124 10.23 17.96 -2.61
N PRO A 125 10.17 17.21 -3.72
CA PRO A 125 8.92 17.00 -4.45
C PRO A 125 7.88 16.20 -3.64
N VAL A 126 8.34 15.36 -2.70
CA VAL A 126 7.48 14.48 -1.90
C VAL A 126 6.79 15.24 -0.77
N CYS A 127 7.52 15.97 0.07
CA CYS A 127 6.93 16.70 1.20
C CYS A 127 6.69 18.20 0.91
N GLY A 128 7.21 18.73 -0.20
CA GLY A 128 7.00 20.11 -0.61
C GLY A 128 7.89 21.15 0.05
N GLN A 129 8.77 20.76 1.00
CA GLN A 129 9.70 21.69 1.64
C GLN A 129 10.63 22.34 0.63
N ALA A 130 10.63 23.66 0.54
CA ALA A 130 11.51 24.45 -0.31
C ALA A 130 12.52 25.25 0.54
N GLU A 131 13.72 25.54 -0.02
CA GLU A 131 14.75 26.29 0.67
C GLU A 131 14.64 27.81 0.42
N ASN A 132 14.27 28.19 -0.78
CA ASN A 132 14.28 29.58 -1.26
C ASN A 132 12.96 30.02 -1.91
N ALA A 133 11.88 29.32 -1.59
CA ALA A 133 10.52 29.68 -1.93
C ALA A 133 9.54 29.21 -0.84
N ALA A 134 8.29 29.66 -0.89
CA ALA A 134 7.25 29.11 -0.05
C ALA A 134 7.08 27.61 -0.26
N GLN A 135 6.79 26.89 0.80
CA GLN A 135 6.53 25.45 0.73
C GLN A 135 5.43 25.13 -0.30
N LEU A 136 5.62 24.05 -1.03
CA LEU A 136 4.65 23.56 -2.00
C LEU A 136 3.63 22.65 -1.30
N GLU A 137 2.38 23.09 -1.22
CA GLU A 137 1.29 22.35 -0.58
C GLU A 137 0.74 21.25 -1.50
N LYS A 138 0.34 20.13 -0.92
CA LYS A 138 -0.23 19.00 -1.67
C LYS A 138 -1.55 19.39 -2.33
N ILE A 139 -1.70 19.03 -3.59
CA ILE A 139 -2.97 19.15 -4.32
C ILE A 139 -3.76 17.87 -4.12
N GLU A 140 -4.88 17.98 -3.42
CA GLU A 140 -5.78 16.85 -3.25
C GLU A 140 -6.47 16.49 -4.57
N ALA A 141 -6.87 15.22 -4.70
CA ALA A 141 -7.54 14.69 -5.89
C ALA A 141 -6.74 14.83 -7.21
N ALA A 142 -5.41 14.95 -7.15
CA ALA A 142 -4.57 14.72 -8.31
C ALA A 142 -4.69 13.25 -8.74
N THR A 143 -4.87 13.01 -10.04
CA THR A 143 -4.93 11.65 -10.58
C THR A 143 -4.05 11.54 -11.82
N ALA A 144 -3.40 10.40 -11.99
CA ALA A 144 -2.56 10.14 -13.15
C ALA A 144 -2.88 8.76 -13.74
N TRP A 145 -2.65 8.60 -15.05
CA TRP A 145 -2.72 7.31 -15.73
C TRP A 145 -1.76 7.27 -16.91
N ALA A 146 -1.11 6.14 -17.08
CA ALA A 146 -0.25 5.86 -18.23
C ALA A 146 -1.08 5.52 -19.48
N ASN A 147 -0.46 5.51 -20.67
CA ASN A 147 -1.11 5.15 -21.93
C ASN A 147 -1.69 3.72 -21.92
N SER A 148 -1.16 2.82 -21.10
CA SER A 148 -1.55 1.41 -21.00
C SER A 148 -2.37 1.05 -19.75
N GLY A 149 -2.77 2.03 -18.92
CA GLY A 149 -3.54 1.78 -17.71
C GLY A 149 -3.55 2.96 -16.75
N SER A 150 -4.31 2.82 -15.67
CA SER A 150 -4.31 3.79 -14.56
C SER A 150 -3.06 3.57 -13.69
N LEU A 151 -2.39 4.66 -13.32
CA LEU A 151 -1.51 4.68 -12.17
C LEU A 151 -2.38 4.86 -10.92
N SER A 152 -1.96 4.30 -9.80
CA SER A 152 -2.67 4.52 -8.55
C SER A 152 -2.60 6.00 -8.16
N ALA A 153 -3.66 6.52 -7.54
CA ALA A 153 -3.66 7.90 -7.03
C ALA A 153 -2.58 8.13 -5.97
N GLU A 154 -2.06 7.06 -5.38
CA GLU A 154 -0.99 7.06 -4.39
C GLU A 154 0.39 7.25 -5.03
N ASP A 155 0.51 6.96 -6.34
CA ASP A 155 1.77 7.08 -7.08
C ASP A 155 2.04 8.51 -7.54
N VAL A 156 1.05 9.38 -7.58
CA VAL A 156 1.19 10.77 -8.03
C VAL A 156 1.11 11.75 -6.87
N THR A 157 2.15 12.59 -6.75
CA THR A 157 2.20 13.72 -5.82
C THR A 157 2.31 15.00 -6.62
N ALA A 158 1.22 15.80 -6.64
CA ALA A 158 1.20 17.14 -7.19
C ALA A 158 1.18 18.16 -6.06
N ARG A 159 2.03 19.21 -6.16
CA ARG A 159 2.17 20.25 -5.14
C ARG A 159 2.29 21.64 -5.76
N THR A 160 1.75 22.64 -5.08
CA THR A 160 1.79 24.03 -5.56
C THR A 160 1.91 25.02 -4.40
N ASN A 161 2.51 26.18 -4.66
CA ASN A 161 2.40 27.38 -3.83
C ASN A 161 1.68 28.53 -4.56
N GLY A 162 0.99 28.23 -5.68
CA GLY A 162 0.31 29.23 -6.51
C GLY A 162 1.18 29.86 -7.58
N GLU A 163 2.50 29.80 -7.47
CA GLU A 163 3.49 30.25 -8.47
C GLU A 163 4.14 29.05 -9.19
N TYR A 164 4.54 28.05 -8.44
CA TYR A 164 5.12 26.81 -8.96
C TYR A 164 4.16 25.63 -8.76
N LEU A 165 4.21 24.70 -9.69
CA LEU A 165 3.53 23.40 -9.62
C LEU A 165 4.59 22.32 -9.84
N SER A 166 4.75 21.40 -8.89
CA SER A 166 5.56 20.20 -9.07
C SER A 166 4.67 18.99 -9.23
N VAL A 167 5.07 18.08 -10.11
CA VAL A 167 4.43 16.77 -10.30
C VAL A 167 5.51 15.71 -10.20
N ALA A 168 5.35 14.82 -9.24
CA ALA A 168 6.25 13.72 -8.97
C ALA A 168 5.48 12.41 -8.84
N PHE A 169 6.18 11.30 -8.99
CA PHE A 169 5.67 9.97 -8.70
C PHE A 169 6.47 9.39 -7.55
N GLU A 170 5.78 8.78 -6.61
CA GLU A 170 6.43 8.24 -5.42
C GLU A 170 5.74 6.96 -4.92
N THR A 171 6.56 6.12 -4.28
CA THR A 171 6.08 4.97 -3.53
C THR A 171 6.71 5.00 -2.15
N ALA A 172 5.89 5.03 -1.11
CA ALA A 172 6.32 5.05 0.30
C ALA A 172 7.37 6.14 0.63
N GLY A 173 7.21 7.35 0.04
CA GLY A 173 8.10 8.50 0.26
C GLY A 173 9.37 8.52 -0.60
N SER A 174 9.55 7.53 -1.46
CA SER A 174 10.67 7.46 -2.41
C SER A 174 10.20 7.80 -3.82
N LEU A 175 10.96 8.68 -4.52
CA LEU A 175 10.66 9.04 -5.90
C LEU A 175 10.79 7.85 -6.84
N THR A 176 9.80 7.67 -7.71
CA THR A 176 9.75 6.62 -8.73
C THR A 176 9.73 7.26 -10.11
N GLN A 177 10.56 6.74 -11.04
CA GLN A 177 10.63 7.23 -12.42
C GLN A 177 9.52 6.58 -13.26
N PRO A 178 8.54 7.35 -13.77
CA PRO A 178 7.57 6.82 -14.73
C PRO A 178 8.24 6.54 -16.08
N THR A 179 7.68 5.61 -16.84
CA THR A 179 8.11 5.31 -18.20
C THR A 179 7.10 5.83 -19.22
N GLY A 180 7.60 6.53 -20.25
CA GLY A 180 6.78 7.02 -21.35
C GLY A 180 5.84 8.17 -20.98
N ARG A 181 4.65 8.17 -21.57
CA ARG A 181 3.68 9.28 -21.44
C ARG A 181 2.67 9.00 -20.35
N VAL A 182 2.46 10.01 -19.51
CA VAL A 182 1.49 9.98 -18.41
C VAL A 182 0.51 11.13 -18.58
N ARG A 183 -0.80 10.85 -18.55
CA ARG A 183 -1.83 11.88 -18.45
C ARG A 183 -2.07 12.21 -17.00
N LEU A 184 -2.18 13.48 -16.71
CA LEU A 184 -2.45 14.00 -15.38
C LEU A 184 -3.77 14.78 -15.40
N ALA A 185 -4.56 14.65 -14.35
CA ALA A 185 -5.74 15.46 -14.12
C ALA A 185 -5.66 16.14 -12.75
N LEU A 186 -5.75 17.47 -12.74
CA LEU A 186 -5.76 18.31 -11.54
C LEU A 186 -7.08 19.09 -11.45
N PRO A 187 -7.44 19.64 -10.27
CA PRO A 187 -8.57 20.55 -10.13
C PRO A 187 -8.44 21.79 -11.03
N ALA A 188 -9.54 22.18 -11.72
CA ALA A 188 -9.51 23.25 -12.71
C ALA A 188 -9.13 24.64 -12.17
N GLY A 189 -9.48 24.95 -10.92
CA GLY A 189 -9.19 26.25 -10.31
C GLY A 189 -7.71 26.60 -10.15
N LEU A 190 -6.80 25.62 -10.30
CA LEU A 190 -5.35 25.85 -10.19
C LEU A 190 -4.76 26.73 -11.29
N LEU A 191 -5.32 26.67 -12.50
CA LEU A 191 -4.80 27.39 -13.67
C LEU A 191 -5.78 28.43 -14.23
N GLU A 192 -6.79 28.83 -13.45
CA GLU A 192 -7.72 29.86 -13.89
C GLU A 192 -6.96 31.16 -14.21
N GLY A 193 -7.03 31.59 -15.47
CA GLY A 193 -6.32 32.78 -15.97
C GLY A 193 -4.80 32.63 -16.04
N LYS A 194 -4.26 31.40 -16.01
CA LYS A 194 -2.81 31.14 -16.05
C LYS A 194 -2.44 30.19 -17.19
N LYS A 195 -1.18 30.25 -17.59
CA LYS A 195 -0.50 29.31 -18.47
C LYS A 195 0.36 28.37 -17.65
N LEU A 196 0.58 27.18 -18.17
CA LEU A 196 1.45 26.17 -17.59
C LEU A 196 2.78 26.17 -18.38
N VAL A 197 3.87 26.58 -17.75
CA VAL A 197 5.20 26.65 -18.36
C VAL A 197 6.11 25.66 -17.67
N ARG A 198 6.54 24.60 -18.37
CA ARG A 198 7.47 23.62 -17.86
C ARG A 198 8.86 24.27 -17.71
N ILE A 199 9.51 23.96 -16.59
CA ILE A 199 10.91 24.34 -16.32
C ILE A 199 11.73 23.07 -16.33
N ALA A 200 12.68 22.95 -17.28
CA ALA A 200 13.66 21.88 -17.27
C ALA A 200 14.78 22.16 -16.24
N PRO A 201 15.55 21.15 -15.82
CA PRO A 201 16.65 21.34 -14.84
C PRO A 201 17.70 22.36 -15.26
N ASP A 202 17.93 22.50 -16.56
CA ASP A 202 18.86 23.48 -17.16
C ASP A 202 18.30 24.92 -17.25
N GLY A 203 17.01 25.09 -16.87
CA GLY A 203 16.30 26.37 -16.95
C GLY A 203 15.53 26.60 -18.24
N THR A 204 15.58 25.70 -19.20
CA THR A 204 14.78 25.79 -20.44
C THR A 204 13.31 25.78 -20.11
N GLN A 205 12.55 26.71 -20.75
CA GLN A 205 11.11 26.86 -20.53
C GLN A 205 10.32 26.49 -21.77
N THR A 206 9.22 25.77 -21.56
CA THR A 206 8.31 25.35 -22.63
C THR A 206 6.87 25.44 -22.15
N GLU A 207 6.02 26.17 -22.87
CA GLU A 207 4.59 26.20 -22.59
C GLU A 207 3.98 24.83 -22.86
N LEU A 208 3.23 24.31 -21.88
CA LEU A 208 2.54 23.03 -21.99
C LEU A 208 1.04 23.28 -22.18
N PRO A 209 0.43 22.79 -23.27
CA PRO A 209 -0.99 22.88 -23.47
C PRO A 209 -1.73 21.96 -22.49
N PHE A 210 -2.91 22.40 -22.04
CA PHE A 210 -3.81 21.61 -21.24
C PHE A 210 -5.26 21.76 -21.73
N GLU A 211 -6.07 20.77 -21.41
CA GLU A 211 -7.52 20.75 -21.71
C GLU A 211 -8.29 20.90 -20.39
N ALA A 212 -9.24 21.84 -20.35
CA ALA A 212 -10.16 21.97 -19.23
C ALA A 212 -11.46 21.20 -19.56
N LYS A 213 -11.77 20.16 -18.78
CA LYS A 213 -12.94 19.32 -18.98
C LYS A 213 -13.49 18.81 -17.65
N ASN A 214 -14.81 18.94 -17.47
CA ASN A 214 -15.51 18.43 -16.27
C ASN A 214 -14.89 18.90 -14.94
N GLY A 215 -14.51 20.17 -14.83
CA GLY A 215 -13.88 20.72 -13.62
C GLY A 215 -12.44 20.23 -13.36
N ARG A 216 -11.82 19.61 -14.35
CA ARG A 216 -10.45 19.11 -14.30
C ARG A 216 -9.58 19.74 -15.38
N LEU A 217 -8.31 19.93 -15.07
CA LEU A 217 -7.26 20.26 -16.02
C LEU A 217 -6.56 18.96 -16.41
N ILE A 218 -6.52 18.69 -17.70
CA ILE A 218 -5.91 17.47 -18.22
C ILE A 218 -4.75 17.84 -19.13
N PHE A 219 -3.58 17.28 -18.86
CA PHE A 219 -2.39 17.46 -19.69
C PHE A 219 -1.54 16.19 -19.69
N THR A 220 -0.64 16.08 -20.67
CA THR A 220 0.22 14.92 -20.85
C THR A 220 1.67 15.29 -20.55
N LEU A 221 2.31 14.49 -19.71
CA LEU A 221 3.72 14.56 -19.38
C LEU A 221 4.45 13.45 -20.12
N ASP A 222 5.58 13.76 -20.73
CA ASP A 222 6.43 12.76 -21.39
C ASP A 222 7.71 12.55 -20.58
N PHE A 223 7.83 11.39 -19.99
CA PHE A 223 8.97 10.96 -19.18
C PHE A 223 9.97 10.09 -19.95
N ALA A 224 9.72 9.79 -21.25
CA ALA A 224 10.58 8.89 -22.03
C ALA A 224 12.04 9.34 -22.07
N ASN A 225 12.27 10.67 -22.06
CA ASN A 225 13.59 11.27 -22.08
C ASN A 225 13.84 12.17 -20.86
N SER A 226 13.11 11.95 -19.76
CA SER A 226 13.30 12.73 -18.55
C SER A 226 14.36 12.08 -17.66
N GLU A 227 15.36 12.83 -17.25
CA GLU A 227 16.40 12.40 -16.31
C GLU A 227 15.88 12.38 -14.86
N LEU A 228 14.77 13.06 -14.58
CA LEU A 228 14.21 13.20 -13.26
C LEU A 228 12.76 12.65 -13.19
N PRO A 229 12.39 12.00 -12.08
CA PRO A 229 11.01 11.55 -11.83
C PRO A 229 10.06 12.68 -11.43
N VAL A 230 10.44 13.92 -11.68
CA VAL A 230 9.74 15.14 -11.28
C VAL A 230 9.69 16.11 -12.44
N MET A 231 8.53 16.72 -12.65
CA MET A 231 8.38 17.88 -13.53
C MET A 231 7.97 19.10 -12.74
N LEU A 232 8.66 20.21 -13.00
CA LEU A 232 8.38 21.51 -12.41
C LEU A 232 7.75 22.42 -13.47
N PHE A 233 6.75 23.17 -13.05
CA PHE A 233 6.07 24.17 -13.87
C PHE A 233 5.98 25.50 -13.13
N ARG A 234 6.01 26.60 -13.87
CA ARG A 234 5.62 27.92 -13.41
C ARG A 234 4.20 28.20 -13.86
N LEU A 235 3.41 28.78 -12.99
CA LEU A 235 2.03 29.20 -13.26
C LEU A 235 2.05 30.69 -13.63
N VAL A 236 2.09 30.98 -14.91
CA VAL A 236 2.25 32.35 -15.43
C VAL A 236 0.87 32.95 -15.77
N PRO A 237 0.52 34.15 -15.26
CA PRO A 237 -0.73 34.80 -15.64
C PRO A 237 -0.86 34.94 -17.15
N GLN A 238 -2.04 34.64 -17.69
CA GLN A 238 -2.35 34.98 -19.08
C GLN A 238 -2.52 36.49 -19.13
N THR A 239 -1.60 37.18 -19.81
CA THR A 239 -1.77 38.60 -20.10
C THR A 239 -2.94 38.72 -21.08
N THR A 240 -4.08 39.22 -20.63
CA THR A 240 -5.17 39.60 -21.54
C THR A 240 -4.64 40.76 -22.37
N VAL A 241 -4.35 40.52 -23.64
CA VAL A 241 -4.11 41.60 -24.59
C VAL A 241 -5.48 42.27 -24.79
N LEU A 242 -5.68 43.43 -24.17
CA LEU A 242 -6.82 44.33 -24.39
C LEU A 242 -6.78 44.92 -25.79
#